data_4247c2a757ee9f1adcde6001d77017b1
#
_entry.id   4247c2a757ee9f1adcde6001d77017b1
#
_cell.length_a   1.000
_cell.length_b   1.000
_cell.length_c   1.000
_cell.angle_alpha   90.00
_cell.angle_beta   90.00
_cell.angle_gamma   90.00
#
_symmetry.space_group_name_H-M   'P 1'
#
loop_
_entity.id
_entity.type
_entity.pdbx_description
1 polymer ?
#
loop_
_entity_poly.entity_id
_entity_poly.type
_entity_poly.pdbx_seq_one_letter_code
_entity_poly.pdbx_strand_id
1 'polypeptide(L)'
;MLSDFVTPEQITILTQIILIDLVLAGDNAIIIGMVASKFPLEQRKKIIFWGIGGAVVLRIILTLLTAYLLQITGLRLIGGLLLLYIVYKLYVDVVKGSSHQDDIKVDNSSFMKAIWTILLADFTMSLDNVLGVAGAAGDHYYLLVFGLVLSIVLMATAATLISNWIKKYKWIAWAGLIAILVVAIELIYTDIKILFL
;
A
#
# COMPACT_ATOMS: atom_id res chain seq x y z
N MET A 1 -21.92 19.43 23.39
CA MET A 1 -22.40 18.04 23.19
C MET A 1 -21.47 17.17 22.32
N LEU A 2 -20.93 17.62 21.21
CA LEU A 2 -19.89 16.85 20.46
C LEU A 2 -18.49 17.02 21.06
N SER A 3 -18.21 18.13 21.70
CA SER A 3 -16.94 18.44 22.38
C SER A 3 -16.65 17.56 23.60
N ASP A 4 -17.64 16.86 24.13
CA ASP A 4 -17.50 16.05 25.35
C ASP A 4 -17.08 14.60 25.01
N PHE A 5 -17.08 14.24 23.72
CA PHE A 5 -16.75 12.89 23.27
C PHE A 5 -15.34 12.78 22.65
N VAL A 6 -14.72 13.89 22.28
CA VAL A 6 -13.39 13.86 21.64
C VAL A 6 -12.50 14.93 22.28
N THR A 7 -11.46 14.50 23.00
CA THR A 7 -10.50 15.42 23.62
C THR A 7 -9.57 16.01 22.57
N PRO A 8 -8.98 17.22 22.80
CA PRO A 8 -7.96 17.78 21.91
C PRO A 8 -6.77 16.84 21.68
N GLU A 9 -6.43 16.04 22.69
CA GLU A 9 -5.39 15.03 22.61
C GLU A 9 -5.76 13.92 21.61
N GLN A 10 -6.98 13.40 21.67
CA GLN A 10 -7.48 12.38 20.75
C GLN A 10 -7.52 12.88 19.29
N ILE A 11 -7.87 14.16 19.08
CA ILE A 11 -7.83 14.78 17.75
C ILE A 11 -6.38 14.84 17.26
N THR A 12 -5.44 15.19 18.12
CA THR A 12 -4.02 15.26 17.78
C THR A 12 -3.49 13.87 17.39
N ILE A 13 -3.75 12.86 18.22
CA ILE A 13 -3.36 11.47 17.96
C ILE A 13 -3.96 10.97 16.64
N LEU A 14 -5.27 11.18 16.43
CA LEU A 14 -5.95 10.77 15.20
C LEU A 14 -5.33 11.45 13.97
N THR A 15 -5.07 12.75 14.06
CA THR A 15 -4.44 13.51 12.97
C THR A 15 -3.04 12.99 12.68
N GLN A 16 -2.24 12.70 13.70
CA GLN A 16 -0.92 12.11 13.53
C GLN A 16 -0.99 10.73 12.85
N ILE A 17 -1.88 9.86 13.31
CA ILE A 17 -2.09 8.54 12.70
C ILE A 17 -2.41 8.69 11.20
N ILE A 18 -3.38 9.54 10.86
CA ILE A 18 -3.80 9.75 9.46
C ILE A 18 -2.65 10.33 8.63
N LEU A 19 -1.94 11.34 9.14
CA LEU A 19 -0.86 11.98 8.38
C LEU A 19 0.32 11.02 8.19
N ILE A 20 0.72 10.30 9.24
CA ILE A 20 1.81 9.32 9.15
C ILE A 20 1.44 8.22 8.14
N ASP A 21 0.25 7.63 8.27
CA ASP A 21 -0.18 6.57 7.37
C ASP A 21 -0.36 7.08 5.92
N LEU A 22 -0.90 8.27 5.72
CA LEU A 22 -1.05 8.86 4.39
C LEU A 22 0.28 9.14 3.70
N VAL A 23 1.26 9.65 4.45
CA VAL A 23 2.62 9.91 3.93
C VAL A 23 3.35 8.62 3.62
N LEU A 24 3.26 7.63 4.54
CA LEU A 24 3.92 6.33 4.38
C LEU A 24 3.20 5.38 3.41
N ALA A 25 1.91 5.59 3.15
CA ALA A 25 1.13 4.76 2.23
C ALA A 25 0.89 5.39 0.85
N GLY A 26 1.56 6.51 0.56
CA GLY A 26 1.43 7.17 -0.74
C GLY A 26 1.87 6.30 -1.92
N ASP A 27 2.92 5.53 -1.73
CA ASP A 27 3.46 4.55 -2.67
C ASP A 27 2.52 3.34 -2.86
N ASN A 28 1.82 2.90 -1.82
CA ASN A 28 0.79 1.87 -1.91
C ASN A 28 -0.34 2.30 -2.87
N ALA A 29 -0.77 3.56 -2.82
CA ALA A 29 -1.77 4.09 -3.75
C ALA A 29 -1.28 4.05 -5.20
N ILE A 30 0.02 4.25 -5.44
CA ILE A 30 0.64 4.14 -6.77
C ILE A 30 0.57 2.70 -7.27
N ILE A 31 0.96 1.71 -6.46
CA ILE A 31 0.91 0.29 -6.84
C ILE A 31 -0.53 -0.14 -7.15
N ILE A 32 -1.47 0.19 -6.27
CA ILE A 32 -2.89 -0.11 -6.46
C ILE A 32 -3.38 0.52 -7.76
N GLY A 33 -3.06 1.79 -8.00
CA GLY A 33 -3.41 2.53 -9.21
C GLY A 33 -2.82 1.88 -10.46
N MET A 34 -1.55 1.48 -10.45
CA MET A 34 -0.88 0.81 -11.57
C MET A 34 -1.47 -0.57 -11.86
N VAL A 35 -1.68 -1.39 -10.84
CA VAL A 35 -2.29 -2.72 -11.01
C VAL A 35 -3.72 -2.59 -11.54
N ALA A 36 -4.51 -1.71 -10.94
CA ALA A 36 -5.90 -1.52 -11.31
C ALA A 36 -6.06 -0.90 -12.72
N SER A 37 -5.12 -0.04 -13.16
CA SER A 37 -5.18 0.62 -14.47
C SER A 37 -5.19 -0.36 -15.66
N LYS A 38 -4.71 -1.58 -15.48
CA LYS A 38 -4.68 -2.64 -16.51
C LYS A 38 -6.07 -3.22 -16.83
N PHE A 39 -7.05 -2.98 -15.97
CA PHE A 39 -8.37 -3.58 -16.07
C PHE A 39 -9.42 -2.59 -16.58
N PRO A 40 -10.53 -3.09 -17.19
CA PRO A 40 -11.68 -2.28 -17.55
C PRO A 40 -12.29 -1.57 -16.33
N LEU A 41 -12.98 -0.44 -16.54
CA LEU A 41 -13.48 0.43 -15.48
C LEU A 41 -14.27 -0.28 -14.37
N GLU A 42 -15.17 -1.19 -14.75
CA GLU A 42 -16.00 -1.96 -13.81
C GLU A 42 -15.17 -2.81 -12.85
N GLN A 43 -14.17 -3.51 -13.41
CA GLN A 43 -13.32 -4.41 -12.65
C GLN A 43 -12.27 -3.65 -11.86
N ARG A 44 -11.78 -2.51 -12.38
CA ARG A 44 -10.88 -1.63 -11.68
C ARG A 44 -11.44 -1.20 -10.33
N LYS A 45 -12.73 -0.80 -10.30
CA LYS A 45 -13.40 -0.45 -9.05
C LYS A 45 -13.44 -1.64 -8.08
N LYS A 46 -13.72 -2.85 -8.59
CA LYS A 46 -13.75 -4.07 -7.76
C LYS A 46 -12.36 -4.44 -7.25
N ILE A 47 -11.31 -4.34 -8.09
CA ILE A 47 -9.93 -4.62 -7.70
C ILE A 47 -9.47 -3.62 -6.62
N ILE A 48 -9.74 -2.32 -6.82
CA ILE A 48 -9.43 -1.29 -5.82
C ILE A 48 -10.18 -1.58 -4.52
N PHE A 49 -11.47 -1.86 -4.58
CA PHE A 49 -12.30 -2.14 -3.40
C PHE A 49 -11.81 -3.36 -2.61
N TRP A 50 -11.64 -4.51 -3.29
CA TRP A 50 -11.20 -5.75 -2.64
C TRP A 50 -9.72 -5.73 -2.26
N GLY A 51 -8.86 -5.12 -3.08
CA GLY A 51 -7.44 -4.96 -2.77
C GLY A 51 -7.24 -4.10 -1.53
N ILE A 52 -7.92 -2.96 -1.46
CA ILE A 52 -7.86 -2.07 -0.30
C ILE A 52 -8.53 -2.70 0.92
N GLY A 53 -9.70 -3.30 0.76
CA GLY A 53 -10.38 -4.01 1.86
C GLY A 53 -9.51 -5.09 2.48
N GLY A 54 -8.83 -5.88 1.65
CA GLY A 54 -7.87 -6.87 2.10
C GLY A 54 -6.63 -6.24 2.77
N ALA A 55 -6.12 -5.14 2.21
CA ALA A 55 -5.00 -4.38 2.79
C ALA A 55 -5.33 -3.82 4.18
N VAL A 56 -6.56 -3.31 4.39
CA VAL A 56 -7.03 -2.87 5.73
C VAL A 56 -6.93 -4.00 6.74
N VAL A 57 -7.55 -5.15 6.41
CA VAL A 57 -7.56 -6.31 7.30
C VAL A 57 -6.14 -6.76 7.60
N LEU A 58 -5.31 -6.86 6.55
CA LEU A 58 -3.91 -7.25 6.69
C LEU A 58 -3.15 -6.27 7.58
N ARG A 59 -3.31 -4.97 7.39
CA ARG A 59 -2.64 -3.93 8.17
C ARG A 59 -3.05 -3.93 9.64
N ILE A 60 -4.34 -4.15 9.95
CA ILE A 60 -4.80 -4.33 11.32
C ILE A 60 -4.13 -5.54 11.96
N ILE A 61 -4.09 -6.67 11.25
CA ILE A 61 -3.42 -7.89 11.74
C ILE A 61 -1.92 -7.63 11.97
N LEU A 62 -1.25 -7.00 11.03
CA LEU A 62 0.18 -6.66 11.14
C LEU A 62 0.43 -5.72 12.33
N THR A 63 -0.44 -4.73 12.54
CA THR A 63 -0.35 -3.82 13.68
C THR A 63 -0.44 -4.56 15.01
N LEU A 64 -1.37 -5.50 15.13
CA LEU A 64 -1.50 -6.31 16.34
C LEU A 64 -0.32 -7.28 16.54
N LEU A 65 0.32 -7.72 15.46
CA LEU A 65 1.46 -8.62 15.49
C LEU A 65 2.82 -7.91 15.47
N THR A 66 2.84 -6.58 15.46
CA THR A 66 4.07 -5.78 15.29
C THR A 66 5.19 -6.20 16.22
N ALA A 67 4.89 -6.39 17.52
CA ALA A 67 5.88 -6.77 18.52
C ALA A 67 6.59 -8.11 18.22
N TYR A 68 5.92 -9.03 17.52
CA TYR A 68 6.48 -10.30 17.10
C TYR A 68 7.22 -10.18 15.77
N LEU A 69 6.68 -9.43 14.82
CA LEU A 69 7.25 -9.26 13.48
C LEU A 69 8.61 -8.55 13.52
N LEU A 70 8.79 -7.61 14.44
CA LEU A 70 10.05 -6.90 14.65
C LEU A 70 11.20 -7.78 15.09
N GLN A 71 10.92 -8.93 15.69
CA GLN A 71 11.94 -9.88 16.15
C GLN A 71 12.46 -10.78 15.01
N ILE A 72 11.81 -10.75 13.84
CA ILE A 72 12.20 -11.57 12.68
C ILE A 72 13.23 -10.80 11.85
N THR A 73 14.49 -11.11 12.06
CA THR A 73 15.58 -10.59 11.22
C THR A 73 15.45 -11.08 9.77
N GLY A 74 15.69 -10.20 8.79
CA GLY A 74 15.59 -10.55 7.37
C GLY A 74 14.17 -10.39 6.78
N LEU A 75 13.17 -10.05 7.58
CA LEU A 75 11.78 -9.91 7.08
C LEU A 75 11.66 -8.77 6.06
N ARG A 76 12.31 -7.63 6.31
CA ARG A 76 12.36 -6.49 5.37
C ARG A 76 13.13 -6.83 4.11
N LEU A 77 14.21 -7.60 4.21
CA LEU A 77 14.98 -8.07 3.07
C LEU A 77 14.11 -8.92 2.14
N ILE A 78 13.39 -9.89 2.68
CA ILE A 78 12.45 -10.73 1.91
C ILE A 78 11.37 -9.85 1.27
N GLY A 79 10.81 -8.90 2.03
CA GLY A 79 9.84 -7.96 1.53
C GLY A 79 10.38 -7.10 0.38
N GLY A 80 11.56 -6.52 0.52
CA GLY A 80 12.21 -5.74 -0.53
C GLY A 80 12.47 -6.54 -1.80
N LEU A 81 12.86 -7.81 -1.70
CA LEU A 81 13.02 -8.71 -2.85
C LEU A 81 11.68 -9.01 -3.54
N LEU A 82 10.61 -9.24 -2.76
CA LEU A 82 9.26 -9.39 -3.32
C LEU A 82 8.81 -8.10 -4.04
N LEU A 83 9.10 -6.94 -3.46
CA LEU A 83 8.77 -5.67 -4.07
C LEU A 83 9.54 -5.43 -5.38
N LEU A 84 10.82 -5.80 -5.44
CA LEU A 84 11.60 -5.79 -6.70
C LEU A 84 10.96 -6.68 -7.77
N TYR A 85 10.48 -7.86 -7.39
CA TYR A 85 9.74 -8.71 -8.32
C TYR A 85 8.46 -8.03 -8.86
N ILE A 86 7.71 -7.35 -7.99
CA ILE A 86 6.53 -6.58 -8.38
C ILE A 86 6.91 -5.43 -9.33
N VAL A 87 7.96 -4.69 -9.01
CA VAL A 87 8.49 -3.60 -9.86
C VAL A 87 8.86 -4.14 -11.24
N TYR A 88 9.60 -5.26 -11.31
CA TYR A 88 9.94 -5.89 -12.58
C TYR A 88 8.71 -6.25 -13.40
N LYS A 89 7.70 -6.85 -12.78
CA LYS A 89 6.44 -7.20 -13.44
C LYS A 89 5.70 -5.97 -13.97
N LEU A 90 5.61 -4.92 -13.16
CA LEU A 90 4.99 -3.66 -13.56
C LEU A 90 5.78 -2.98 -14.70
N TYR A 91 7.11 -3.00 -14.62
CA TYR A 91 8.00 -2.49 -15.68
C TYR A 91 7.76 -3.18 -17.01
N VAL A 92 7.74 -4.51 -17.03
CA VAL A 92 7.46 -5.28 -18.26
C VAL A 92 6.11 -4.88 -18.86
N ASP A 93 5.09 -4.68 -18.03
CA ASP A 93 3.77 -4.27 -18.49
C ASP A 93 3.75 -2.84 -19.03
N VAL A 94 4.52 -1.92 -18.44
CA VAL A 94 4.64 -0.53 -18.93
C VAL A 94 5.41 -0.48 -20.25
N VAL A 95 6.51 -1.24 -20.38
CA VAL A 95 7.35 -1.28 -21.60
C VAL A 95 6.63 -1.95 -22.77
N LYS A 96 5.96 -3.10 -22.52
CA LYS A 96 5.21 -3.79 -23.57
C LYS A 96 4.05 -2.97 -24.12
N GLY A 97 3.74 -1.85 -23.46
CA GLY A 97 2.60 -1.02 -23.81
C GLY A 97 1.29 -1.78 -23.64
N SER A 98 0.28 -1.14 -23.14
CA SER A 98 -1.05 -1.73 -22.96
C SER A 98 -1.75 -2.01 -24.33
N SER A 99 -1.03 -2.58 -25.29
CA SER A 99 -1.59 -2.95 -26.60
C SER A 99 -2.57 -4.11 -26.54
N HIS A 100 -2.84 -4.64 -25.35
CA HIS A 100 -3.85 -5.67 -25.11
C HIS A 100 -5.03 -5.18 -24.27
N GLN A 101 -5.52 -3.95 -24.54
CA GLN A 101 -6.74 -3.47 -23.90
C GLN A 101 -8.01 -4.21 -24.38
N ASP A 102 -7.96 -4.86 -25.53
CA ASP A 102 -9.14 -5.50 -26.14
C ASP A 102 -9.25 -7.01 -25.91
N ASP A 103 -8.20 -7.69 -25.41
CA ASP A 103 -8.17 -9.15 -25.31
C ASP A 103 -7.79 -9.73 -23.93
N ILE A 104 -7.76 -8.94 -22.86
CA ILE A 104 -7.76 -9.56 -21.54
C ILE A 104 -9.14 -10.20 -21.37
N LYS A 105 -9.26 -11.47 -21.80
CA LYS A 105 -10.32 -12.33 -21.29
C LYS A 105 -10.23 -12.24 -19.79
N VAL A 106 -11.18 -11.52 -19.22
CA VAL A 106 -11.25 -11.28 -17.81
C VAL A 106 -11.65 -12.59 -17.16
N ASP A 107 -10.62 -13.38 -16.91
CA ASP A 107 -10.73 -14.58 -16.12
C ASP A 107 -10.57 -14.24 -14.64
N ASN A 108 -11.32 -14.94 -13.80
CA ASN A 108 -11.21 -14.84 -12.34
C ASN A 108 -9.76 -14.99 -11.85
N SER A 109 -8.91 -15.72 -12.60
CA SER A 109 -7.49 -15.87 -12.29
C SER A 109 -6.71 -14.55 -12.39
N SER A 110 -7.01 -13.70 -13.38
CA SER A 110 -6.37 -12.39 -13.55
C SER A 110 -6.79 -11.40 -12.48
N PHE A 111 -8.06 -11.43 -12.11
CA PHE A 111 -8.61 -10.62 -11.01
C PHE A 111 -7.95 -10.97 -9.67
N MET A 112 -7.88 -12.26 -9.33
CA MET A 112 -7.27 -12.73 -8.10
C MET A 112 -5.77 -12.42 -8.06
N LYS A 113 -5.05 -12.58 -9.19
CA LYS A 113 -3.64 -12.19 -9.29
C LYS A 113 -3.41 -10.70 -9.03
N ALA A 114 -4.33 -9.84 -9.48
CA ALA A 114 -4.26 -8.41 -9.21
C ALA A 114 -4.42 -8.12 -7.71
N ILE A 115 -5.43 -8.72 -7.05
CA ILE A 115 -5.62 -8.58 -5.60
C ILE A 115 -4.40 -9.08 -4.83
N TRP A 116 -3.89 -10.27 -5.14
CA TRP A 116 -2.68 -10.80 -4.50
C TRP A 116 -1.46 -9.91 -4.68
N THR A 117 -1.28 -9.30 -5.85
CA THR A 117 -0.19 -8.36 -6.11
C THR A 117 -0.30 -7.13 -5.19
N ILE A 118 -1.52 -6.61 -5.02
CA ILE A 118 -1.78 -5.48 -4.11
C ILE A 118 -1.50 -5.88 -2.66
N LEU A 119 -2.02 -7.03 -2.21
CA LEU A 119 -1.83 -7.51 -0.84
C LEU A 119 -0.36 -7.80 -0.51
N LEU A 120 0.38 -8.40 -1.43
CA LEU A 120 1.81 -8.65 -1.24
C LEU A 120 2.62 -7.36 -1.17
N ALA A 121 2.31 -6.39 -2.02
CA ALA A 121 2.94 -5.09 -1.97
C ALA A 121 2.63 -4.37 -0.65
N ASP A 122 1.35 -4.32 -0.26
CA ASP A 122 0.94 -3.69 1.00
C ASP A 122 1.57 -4.38 2.21
N PHE A 123 1.62 -5.72 2.26
CA PHE A 123 2.32 -6.47 3.30
C PHE A 123 3.77 -6.03 3.45
N THR A 124 4.48 -5.96 2.32
CA THR A 124 5.91 -5.64 2.29
C THR A 124 6.20 -4.23 2.81
N MET A 125 5.36 -3.26 2.40
CA MET A 125 5.53 -1.84 2.71
C MET A 125 4.90 -1.46 4.05
N SER A 126 3.94 -2.22 4.54
CA SER A 126 3.22 -1.93 5.78
C SER A 126 4.01 -2.26 7.04
N LEU A 127 5.08 -3.06 6.97
CA LEU A 127 5.87 -3.44 8.15
C LEU A 127 6.45 -2.21 8.88
N ASP A 128 7.00 -1.25 8.13
CA ASP A 128 7.54 -0.02 8.70
C ASP A 128 6.45 1.00 9.02
N ASN A 129 5.39 1.05 8.19
CA ASN A 129 4.24 1.94 8.40
C ASN A 129 3.52 1.63 9.71
N VAL A 130 3.33 0.34 10.00
CA VAL A 130 2.69 -0.13 11.22
C VAL A 130 3.42 0.35 12.47
N LEU A 131 4.76 0.40 12.44
CA LEU A 131 5.57 0.92 13.54
C LEU A 131 5.33 2.42 13.81
N GLY A 132 5.36 3.21 12.73
CA GLY A 132 5.12 4.66 12.84
C GLY A 132 3.72 4.96 13.40
N VAL A 133 2.71 4.25 12.90
CA VAL A 133 1.32 4.44 13.30
C VAL A 133 1.06 3.91 14.72
N ALA A 134 1.61 2.74 15.06
CA ALA A 134 1.48 2.19 16.42
C ALA A 134 2.17 3.08 17.46
N GLY A 135 3.35 3.64 17.13
CA GLY A 135 4.05 4.59 17.98
C GLY A 135 3.26 5.87 18.22
N ALA A 136 2.58 6.39 17.20
CA ALA A 136 1.73 7.59 17.32
C ALA A 136 0.43 7.33 18.10
N ALA A 137 -0.12 6.13 18.00
CA ALA A 137 -1.36 5.76 18.69
C ALA A 137 -1.17 5.50 20.19
N GLY A 138 0.02 5.06 20.61
CA GLY A 138 0.28 4.62 21.98
C GLY A 138 -0.74 3.57 22.43
N ASP A 139 -1.37 3.80 23.58
CA ASP A 139 -2.39 2.88 24.14
C ASP A 139 -3.81 3.09 23.57
N HIS A 140 -3.97 4.00 22.60
CA HIS A 140 -5.29 4.34 22.05
C HIS A 140 -5.65 3.46 20.84
N TYR A 141 -5.79 2.16 21.01
CA TYR A 141 -6.06 1.19 19.93
C TYR A 141 -7.31 1.50 19.08
N TYR A 142 -8.36 2.08 19.67
CA TYR A 142 -9.55 2.47 18.93
C TYR A 142 -9.30 3.63 17.96
N LEU A 143 -8.46 4.61 18.36
CA LEU A 143 -8.04 5.71 17.48
C LEU A 143 -7.13 5.19 16.36
N LEU A 144 -6.28 4.21 16.66
CA LEU A 144 -5.43 3.54 15.68
C LEU A 144 -6.29 2.88 14.59
N VAL A 145 -7.23 2.03 14.98
CA VAL A 145 -8.11 1.33 14.02
C VAL A 145 -8.94 2.33 13.21
N PHE A 146 -9.54 3.33 13.87
CA PHE A 146 -10.33 4.34 13.19
C PHE A 146 -9.50 5.19 12.23
N GLY A 147 -8.32 5.63 12.66
CA GLY A 147 -7.37 6.41 11.84
C GLY A 147 -6.90 5.64 10.63
N LEU A 148 -6.55 4.36 10.79
CA LEU A 148 -6.17 3.47 9.68
C LEU A 148 -7.31 3.31 8.68
N VAL A 149 -8.54 3.05 9.14
CA VAL A 149 -9.70 2.93 8.24
C VAL A 149 -9.92 4.22 7.45
N LEU A 150 -9.83 5.38 8.11
CA LEU A 150 -10.01 6.67 7.44
C LEU A 150 -8.90 6.96 6.44
N SER A 151 -7.65 6.72 6.80
CA SER A 151 -6.49 6.87 5.91
C SER A 151 -6.61 5.99 4.67
N ILE A 152 -7.10 4.77 4.84
CA ILE A 152 -7.30 3.84 3.73
C ILE A 152 -8.41 4.30 2.77
N VAL A 153 -9.48 4.91 3.27
CA VAL A 153 -10.50 5.53 2.41
C VAL A 153 -9.89 6.66 1.57
N LEU A 154 -9.01 7.47 2.16
CA LEU A 154 -8.28 8.50 1.44
C LEU A 154 -7.34 7.89 0.38
N MET A 155 -6.61 6.83 0.74
CA MET A 155 -5.75 6.08 -0.19
C MET A 155 -6.55 5.46 -1.34
N ALA A 156 -7.76 4.94 -1.11
CA ALA A 156 -8.66 4.42 -2.16
C ALA A 156 -8.99 5.49 -3.20
N THR A 157 -9.28 6.69 -2.71
CA THR A 157 -9.55 7.84 -3.57
C THR A 157 -8.32 8.21 -4.39
N ALA A 158 -7.14 8.29 -3.76
CA ALA A 158 -5.87 8.56 -4.43
C ALA A 158 -5.54 7.48 -5.47
N ALA A 159 -5.66 6.19 -5.14
CA ALA A 159 -5.42 5.08 -6.06
C ALA A 159 -6.35 5.12 -7.29
N THR A 160 -7.61 5.52 -7.10
CA THR A 160 -8.57 5.69 -8.19
C THR A 160 -8.15 6.82 -9.13
N LEU A 161 -7.74 7.98 -8.58
CA LEU A 161 -7.24 9.11 -9.35
C LEU A 161 -5.97 8.72 -10.13
N ILE A 162 -5.00 8.10 -9.45
CA ILE A 162 -3.74 7.64 -10.05
C ILE A 162 -4.02 6.64 -11.18
N SER A 163 -4.90 5.67 -10.95
CA SER A 163 -5.28 4.68 -11.98
C SER A 163 -5.85 5.33 -13.24
N ASN A 164 -6.64 6.39 -13.09
CA ASN A 164 -7.18 7.15 -14.22
C ASN A 164 -6.12 7.99 -14.91
N TRP A 165 -5.21 8.61 -14.15
CA TRP A 165 -4.13 9.44 -14.68
C TRP A 165 -3.08 8.63 -15.44
N ILE A 166 -2.73 7.43 -14.95
CA ILE A 166 -1.80 6.52 -15.65
C ILE A 166 -2.29 6.22 -17.07
N LYS A 167 -3.61 6.02 -17.25
CA LYS A 167 -4.18 5.81 -18.60
C LYS A 167 -4.05 7.04 -19.49
N LYS A 168 -4.16 8.23 -18.92
CA LYS A 168 -4.09 9.50 -19.66
C LYS A 168 -2.64 9.95 -19.90
N TYR A 169 -1.77 9.74 -18.92
CA TYR A 169 -0.39 10.23 -18.90
C TYR A 169 0.60 9.11 -18.60
N LYS A 170 1.21 8.53 -19.62
CA LYS A 170 2.13 7.38 -19.48
C LYS A 170 3.34 7.66 -18.58
N TRP A 171 3.80 8.91 -18.49
CA TRP A 171 4.94 9.28 -17.64
C TRP A 171 4.66 9.03 -16.14
N ILE A 172 3.39 9.08 -15.72
CA ILE A 172 3.00 8.80 -14.32
C ILE A 172 3.30 7.34 -13.95
N ALA A 173 3.12 6.40 -14.89
CA ALA A 173 3.50 5.01 -14.66
C ALA A 173 5.02 4.86 -14.43
N TRP A 174 5.83 5.60 -15.19
CA TRP A 174 7.29 5.60 -15.00
C TRP A 174 7.70 6.24 -13.68
N ALA A 175 7.11 7.36 -13.32
CA ALA A 175 7.34 8.00 -12.02
C ALA A 175 6.96 7.05 -10.86
N GLY A 176 5.84 6.36 -10.98
CA GLY A 176 5.40 5.35 -10.02
C GLY A 176 6.39 4.18 -9.90
N LEU A 177 6.86 3.65 -11.02
CA LEU A 177 7.87 2.58 -11.01
C LEU A 177 9.16 3.00 -10.29
N ILE A 178 9.64 4.21 -10.55
CA ILE A 178 10.84 4.75 -9.89
C ILE A 178 10.60 4.88 -8.38
N ALA A 179 9.45 5.41 -7.97
CA ALA A 179 9.11 5.55 -6.56
C ALA A 179 9.11 4.20 -5.84
N ILE A 180 8.44 3.18 -6.40
CA ILE A 180 8.38 1.84 -5.81
C ILE A 180 9.77 1.18 -5.79
N LEU A 181 10.58 1.39 -6.83
CA LEU A 181 11.95 0.87 -6.89
C LEU A 181 12.83 1.46 -5.78
N VAL A 182 12.71 2.76 -5.51
CA VAL A 182 13.43 3.42 -4.41
C VAL A 182 13.07 2.78 -3.07
N VAL A 183 11.78 2.57 -2.79
CA VAL A 183 11.31 1.91 -1.56
C VAL A 183 11.86 0.48 -1.46
N ALA A 184 11.84 -0.30 -2.55
CA ALA A 184 12.36 -1.66 -2.55
C ALA A 184 13.87 -1.70 -2.20
N ILE A 185 14.65 -0.77 -2.74
CA ILE A 185 16.09 -0.65 -2.45
C ILE A 185 16.30 -0.23 -0.99
N GLU A 186 15.52 0.72 -0.47
CA GLU A 186 15.60 1.18 0.91
C GLU A 186 15.34 0.06 1.91
N LEU A 187 14.30 -0.75 1.70
CA LEU A 187 14.00 -1.92 2.52
C LEU A 187 15.16 -2.92 2.55
N ILE A 188 15.72 -3.24 1.39
CA ILE A 188 16.87 -4.15 1.27
C ILE A 188 18.10 -3.58 1.98
N TYR A 189 18.40 -2.30 1.73
CA TYR A 189 19.57 -1.64 2.31
C TYR A 189 19.48 -1.59 3.84
N THR A 190 18.32 -1.25 4.39
CA THR A 190 18.09 -1.15 5.84
C THR A 190 18.32 -2.50 6.53
N ASP A 191 17.79 -3.58 5.95
CA ASP A 191 17.91 -4.91 6.56
C ASP A 191 19.33 -5.49 6.40
N ILE A 192 20.00 -5.25 5.26
CA ILE A 192 21.41 -5.61 5.08
C ILE A 192 22.28 -4.91 6.12
N LYS A 193 22.04 -3.63 6.38
CA LYS A 193 22.77 -2.89 7.40
C LYS A 193 22.58 -3.47 8.80
N ILE A 194 21.39 -3.94 9.13
CA ILE A 194 21.10 -4.58 10.43
C ILE A 194 21.74 -5.98 10.53
N LEU A 195 21.84 -6.71 9.40
CA LEU A 195 22.35 -8.08 9.39
C LEU A 195 23.89 -8.15 9.40
N PHE A 196 24.57 -7.15 8.86
CA PHE A 196 26.02 -7.21 8.57
C PHE A 196 26.85 -6.10 9.24
N LEU A 197 26.23 -5.11 9.85
CA LEU A 197 26.87 -4.00 10.57
C LEU A 197 26.38 -3.89 12.02
#